data_3d2073e08ce40b8f1efdb5165b410b24
#
_entry.id   3d2073e08ce40b8f1efdb5165b410b24
#
_cell.length_a   1.000
_cell.length_b   1.000
_cell.length_c   1.000
_cell.angle_alpha   90.00
_cell.angle_beta   90.00
_cell.angle_gamma   90.00
#
_symmetry.space_group_name_H-M   'P 1'
#
loop_
_entity.id
_entity.type
_entity.pdbx_description
1 polymer ?
#
loop_
_entity_poly.entity_id
_entity_poly.type
_entity_poly.pdbx_seq_one_letter_code
_entity_poly.pdbx_strand_id
1 'polypeptide(L)'
;EKEKNKKDENKPEQNFEEEDEFNVSLAAMEEEIKPKVTETINNLSKNYVKLKKYQLDKLNCILNGKELSTSKNKNFKKIQGLLVDDFKNLQLGASVVEELVQTHYKENKRVLSLEGVLLRLAMENKITRAEFLKYYIGNEINPKFEAFLQENKTWKNFFKKHRKDFDEIRQRLIEFSKKLELSVGEFKELVKRIQKGERESRIAKKEM
;
A
#
# COMPACT_ATOMS: atom_id res chain seq x y z
N GLU A 1 5.73 77.01 36.53
CA GLU A 1 6.00 75.86 37.42
C GLU A 1 5.90 74.58 36.60
N LYS A 2 7.05 74.06 36.15
CA LYS A 2 7.78 72.87 36.68
C LYS A 2 6.84 71.63 36.76
N GLU A 3 7.15 70.50 36.14
CA GLU A 3 8.29 69.56 36.13
C GLU A 3 8.16 68.59 35.03
N LYS A 4 9.14 68.31 34.25
CA LYS A 4 10.02 67.15 34.15
C LYS A 4 9.39 65.86 34.52
N ASN A 5 9.32 64.90 33.51
CA ASN A 5 9.95 63.61 33.66
C ASN A 5 10.19 62.94 32.31
N LYS A 6 11.31 62.63 32.11
CA LYS A 6 12.24 61.65 31.64
C LYS A 6 11.58 60.46 30.89
N LYS A 7 12.12 60.33 29.71
CA LYS A 7 12.19 59.12 28.89
C LYS A 7 12.70 57.93 29.69
N ASP A 8 12.09 56.76 29.43
CA ASP A 8 12.81 55.50 29.47
C ASP A 8 12.59 54.81 28.15
N GLU A 9 13.63 54.88 27.34
CA GLU A 9 13.86 53.97 26.20
C GLU A 9 14.32 52.65 26.79
N ASN A 10 13.51 51.60 26.60
CA ASN A 10 14.00 50.23 26.68
C ASN A 10 13.43 49.47 25.50
N LYS A 11 14.26 49.40 24.47
CA LYS A 11 14.10 48.53 23.32
C LYS A 11 14.34 47.09 23.75
N PRO A 12 13.60 46.12 23.24
CA PRO A 12 14.02 44.72 23.20
C PRO A 12 14.80 44.47 21.91
N GLU A 13 16.09 44.71 21.93
CA GLU A 13 17.03 44.29 20.86
C GLU A 13 17.42 42.81 20.93
N GLN A 14 16.84 42.04 21.85
CA GLN A 14 17.24 40.61 22.08
C GLN A 14 16.52 39.58 21.25
N ASN A 15 15.44 39.91 20.53
CA ASN A 15 14.68 38.86 19.78
C ASN A 15 15.17 38.62 18.35
N PHE A 16 15.96 39.52 17.77
CA PHE A 16 16.43 39.35 16.39
C PHE A 16 17.67 38.45 16.27
N GLU A 17 18.53 38.45 17.27
CA GLU A 17 19.74 37.63 17.26
C GLU A 17 19.41 36.13 17.52
N GLU A 18 18.41 35.80 18.36
CA GLU A 18 17.97 34.41 18.61
C GLU A 18 17.26 33.80 17.41
N GLU A 19 16.48 34.57 16.64
CA GLU A 19 15.84 34.06 15.41
C GLU A 19 16.87 33.82 14.29
N ASP A 20 17.90 34.65 14.17
CA ASP A 20 18.96 34.49 13.18
C ASP A 20 19.89 33.30 13.53
N GLU A 21 20.24 33.10 14.80
CA GLU A 21 21.01 31.92 15.24
C GLU A 21 20.22 30.61 15.00
N PHE A 22 18.92 30.62 15.26
CA PHE A 22 18.06 29.46 15.01
C PHE A 22 17.93 29.14 13.52
N ASN A 23 17.79 30.15 12.67
CA ASN A 23 17.71 29.97 11.21
C ASN A 23 19.04 29.51 10.61
N VAL A 24 20.17 30.01 11.09
CA VAL A 24 21.51 29.57 10.67
C VAL A 24 21.74 28.09 11.10
N SER A 25 21.32 27.73 12.30
CA SER A 25 21.39 26.33 12.77
C SER A 25 20.53 25.38 11.95
N LEU A 26 19.31 25.78 11.53
CA LEU A 26 18.44 24.99 10.66
C LEU A 26 19.03 24.82 9.27
N ALA A 27 19.58 25.86 8.67
CA ALA A 27 20.22 25.78 7.36
C ALA A 27 21.46 24.86 7.39
N ALA A 28 22.26 24.91 8.44
CA ALA A 28 23.38 23.98 8.62
C ALA A 28 22.93 22.53 8.77
N MET A 29 21.84 22.28 9.51
CA MET A 29 21.23 20.94 9.62
C MET A 29 20.70 20.43 8.27
N GLU A 30 20.05 21.29 7.49
CA GLU A 30 19.58 20.95 6.16
C GLU A 30 20.73 20.59 5.23
N GLU A 31 21.82 21.33 5.23
CA GLU A 31 23.00 21.03 4.42
C GLU A 31 23.64 19.68 4.79
N GLU A 32 23.65 19.33 6.06
CA GLU A 32 24.18 18.04 6.53
C GLU A 32 23.29 16.87 6.15
N ILE A 33 21.95 17.04 6.26
CA ILE A 33 20.98 15.96 6.02
C ILE A 33 20.71 15.76 4.53
N LYS A 34 20.69 16.83 3.73
CA LYS A 34 20.36 16.82 2.30
C LYS A 34 21.12 15.77 1.46
N PRO A 35 22.45 15.61 1.58
CA PRO A 35 23.17 14.59 0.80
C PRO A 35 22.73 13.17 1.17
N LYS A 36 22.51 12.90 2.47
CA LYS A 36 22.06 11.59 2.96
C LYS A 36 20.65 11.23 2.43
N VAL A 37 19.74 12.19 2.49
CA VAL A 37 18.37 12.03 1.96
C VAL A 37 18.40 11.84 0.44
N THR A 38 19.20 12.61 -0.28
CA THR A 38 19.35 12.52 -1.73
C THR A 38 19.90 11.16 -2.15
N GLU A 39 20.90 10.63 -1.44
CA GLU A 39 21.44 9.30 -1.68
C GLU A 39 20.38 8.21 -1.43
N THR A 40 19.65 8.30 -0.32
CA THR A 40 18.57 7.36 0.00
C THR A 40 17.47 7.37 -1.08
N ILE A 41 17.05 8.53 -1.55
CA ILE A 41 16.07 8.65 -2.64
C ILE A 41 16.58 8.04 -3.94
N ASN A 42 17.86 8.26 -4.28
CA ASN A 42 18.47 7.67 -5.46
C ASN A 42 18.52 6.13 -5.37
N ASN A 43 18.83 5.58 -4.20
CA ASN A 43 18.84 4.14 -3.97
C ASN A 43 17.42 3.56 -4.03
N LEU A 44 16.44 4.23 -3.41
CA LEU A 44 15.02 3.89 -3.51
C LEU A 44 14.57 3.84 -4.97
N SER A 45 14.86 4.87 -5.76
CA SER A 45 14.49 4.92 -7.18
C SER A 45 15.06 3.75 -7.97
N LYS A 46 16.36 3.46 -7.82
CA LYS A 46 17.01 2.33 -8.50
C LYS A 46 16.42 0.98 -8.10
N ASN A 47 16.17 0.78 -6.80
CA ASN A 47 15.62 -0.46 -6.26
C ASN A 47 14.14 -0.62 -6.64
N TYR A 48 13.37 0.48 -6.67
CA TYR A 48 11.97 0.49 -7.10
C TYR A 48 11.82 0.04 -8.57
N VAL A 49 12.64 0.54 -9.48
CA VAL A 49 12.60 0.11 -10.89
C VAL A 49 12.85 -1.41 -11.02
N LYS A 50 13.78 -1.96 -10.22
CA LYS A 50 14.02 -3.40 -10.18
C LYS A 50 12.82 -4.16 -9.61
N LEU A 51 12.26 -3.68 -8.50
CA LEU A 51 11.08 -4.27 -7.86
C LEU A 51 9.90 -4.33 -8.84
N LYS A 52 9.61 -3.22 -9.51
CA LYS A 52 8.54 -3.10 -10.50
C LYS A 52 8.65 -4.16 -11.59
N LYS A 53 9.85 -4.41 -12.10
CA LYS A 53 10.11 -5.46 -13.09
C LYS A 53 9.73 -6.85 -12.59
N TYR A 54 10.12 -7.19 -11.34
CA TYR A 54 9.76 -8.47 -10.74
C TYR A 54 8.26 -8.59 -10.43
N GLN A 55 7.61 -7.50 -10.04
CA GLN A 55 6.16 -7.46 -9.82
C GLN A 55 5.40 -7.73 -11.10
N LEU A 56 5.77 -7.09 -12.20
CA LEU A 56 5.18 -7.33 -13.53
C LEU A 56 5.39 -8.77 -13.99
N ASP A 57 6.61 -9.32 -13.84
CA ASP A 57 6.88 -10.72 -14.16
C ASP A 57 5.98 -11.65 -13.35
N LYS A 58 5.82 -11.39 -12.05
CA LYS A 58 4.99 -12.19 -11.15
C LYS A 58 3.51 -12.11 -11.53
N LEU A 59 3.00 -10.92 -11.79
CA LEU A 59 1.62 -10.72 -12.23
C LEU A 59 1.35 -11.44 -13.56
N ASN A 60 2.27 -11.33 -14.52
CA ASN A 60 2.17 -12.02 -15.79
C ASN A 60 2.20 -13.56 -15.64
N CYS A 61 3.00 -14.08 -14.72
CA CYS A 61 2.99 -15.51 -14.40
C CYS A 61 1.61 -15.93 -13.87
N ILE A 62 1.02 -15.20 -12.95
CA ILE A 62 -0.31 -15.50 -12.38
C ILE A 62 -1.40 -15.42 -13.47
N LEU A 63 -1.38 -14.40 -14.30
CA LEU A 63 -2.32 -14.23 -15.41
C LEU A 63 -2.23 -15.35 -16.46
N ASN A 64 -1.06 -15.98 -16.59
CA ASN A 64 -0.83 -17.14 -17.47
C ASN A 64 -1.01 -18.50 -16.75
N GLY A 65 -1.41 -18.49 -15.49
CA GLY A 65 -1.55 -19.70 -14.67
C GLY A 65 -0.23 -20.44 -14.44
N LYS A 66 0.88 -19.70 -14.36
CA LYS A 66 2.24 -20.19 -14.07
C LYS A 66 2.73 -19.64 -12.75
N GLU A 67 3.68 -20.34 -12.15
CA GLU A 67 4.36 -19.85 -10.95
C GLU A 67 5.67 -19.12 -11.29
N LEU A 68 6.03 -18.13 -10.47
CA LEU A 68 7.32 -17.45 -10.59
C LEU A 68 8.44 -18.39 -10.14
N SER A 69 9.58 -18.40 -10.86
CA SER A 69 10.71 -19.24 -10.47
C SER A 69 11.23 -18.89 -9.08
N THR A 70 11.67 -19.89 -8.34
CA THR A 70 12.14 -19.76 -6.94
C THR A 70 13.27 -18.74 -6.81
N SER A 71 14.18 -18.70 -7.80
CA SER A 71 15.29 -17.72 -7.83
C SER A 71 14.78 -16.29 -7.95
N LYS A 72 13.84 -16.02 -8.88
CA LYS A 72 13.23 -14.70 -9.04
C LYS A 72 12.48 -14.26 -7.77
N ASN A 73 11.80 -15.20 -7.10
CA ASN A 73 11.07 -14.91 -5.87
C ASN A 73 12.02 -14.55 -4.70
N LYS A 74 13.17 -15.22 -4.59
CA LYS A 74 14.20 -14.85 -3.61
C LYS A 74 14.75 -13.44 -3.86
N ASN A 75 15.07 -13.11 -5.12
CA ASN A 75 15.56 -11.79 -5.49
C ASN A 75 14.52 -10.70 -5.24
N PHE A 76 13.25 -10.95 -5.54
CA PHE A 76 12.14 -10.06 -5.23
C PHE A 76 12.08 -9.74 -3.73
N LYS A 77 12.09 -10.77 -2.86
CA LYS A 77 12.08 -10.58 -1.40
C LYS A 77 13.30 -9.80 -0.90
N LYS A 78 14.50 -10.04 -1.48
CA LYS A 78 15.71 -9.30 -1.11
C LYS A 78 15.57 -7.81 -1.45
N ILE A 79 15.11 -7.47 -2.65
CA ILE A 79 14.92 -6.07 -3.07
C ILE A 79 13.84 -5.40 -2.23
N GLN A 80 12.75 -6.13 -1.92
CA GLN A 80 11.70 -5.63 -1.04
C GLN A 80 12.23 -5.29 0.37
N GLY A 81 13.13 -6.13 0.93
CA GLY A 81 13.80 -5.85 2.20
C GLY A 81 14.63 -4.56 2.15
N LEU A 82 15.47 -4.40 1.11
CA LEU A 82 16.27 -3.18 0.93
C LEU A 82 15.41 -1.92 0.84
N LEU A 83 14.31 -1.97 0.09
CA LEU A 83 13.38 -0.84 0.00
C LEU A 83 12.74 -0.49 1.34
N VAL A 84 12.35 -1.50 2.13
CA VAL A 84 11.78 -1.27 3.47
C VAL A 84 12.79 -0.58 4.38
N ASP A 85 14.06 -0.97 4.32
CA ASP A 85 15.12 -0.35 5.14
C ASP A 85 15.43 1.08 4.66
N ASP A 86 15.47 1.32 3.34
CA ASP A 86 15.62 2.66 2.77
C ASP A 86 14.45 3.59 3.21
N PHE A 87 13.19 3.08 3.21
CA PHE A 87 12.02 3.85 3.67
C PHE A 87 12.05 4.15 5.18
N LYS A 88 12.55 3.24 6.01
CA LYS A 88 12.73 3.51 7.45
C LYS A 88 13.71 4.64 7.69
N ASN A 89 14.79 4.69 6.89
CA ASN A 89 15.79 5.76 6.99
C ASN A 89 15.27 7.12 6.53
N LEU A 90 14.25 7.14 5.65
CA LEU A 90 13.69 8.38 5.11
C LEU A 90 12.77 9.13 6.08
N GLN A 91 12.23 8.47 7.10
CA GLN A 91 11.34 9.04 8.13
C GLN A 91 10.20 9.89 7.54
N LEU A 92 9.30 9.25 6.82
CA LEU A 92 8.15 9.94 6.20
C LEU A 92 7.29 10.67 7.23
N GLY A 93 6.83 11.86 6.88
CA GLY A 93 5.90 12.64 7.72
C GLY A 93 4.58 11.89 7.96
N ALA A 94 4.00 12.05 9.14
CA ALA A 94 2.78 11.36 9.55
C ALA A 94 1.60 11.59 8.60
N SER A 95 1.45 12.82 8.08
CA SER A 95 0.39 13.18 7.12
C SER A 95 0.49 12.39 5.81
N VAL A 96 1.72 12.21 5.29
CA VAL A 96 1.97 11.43 4.07
C VAL A 96 1.63 9.95 4.28
N VAL A 97 2.02 9.41 5.44
CA VAL A 97 1.69 8.01 5.79
C VAL A 97 0.18 7.82 5.89
N GLU A 98 -0.53 8.76 6.51
CA GLU A 98 -1.99 8.70 6.63
C GLU A 98 -2.68 8.77 5.25
N GLU A 99 -2.26 9.67 4.36
CA GLU A 99 -2.79 9.77 3.00
C GLU A 99 -2.58 8.46 2.21
N LEU A 100 -1.39 7.86 2.31
CA LEU A 100 -1.11 6.57 1.68
C LEU A 100 -2.02 5.46 2.21
N VAL A 101 -2.23 5.39 3.52
CA VAL A 101 -3.12 4.41 4.17
C VAL A 101 -4.56 4.59 3.70
N GLN A 102 -5.08 5.82 3.68
CA GLN A 102 -6.44 6.12 3.21
C GLN A 102 -6.63 5.74 1.74
N THR A 103 -5.62 5.98 0.91
CA THR A 103 -5.64 5.58 -0.50
C THR A 103 -5.74 4.06 -0.64
N HIS A 104 -4.98 3.28 0.15
CA HIS A 104 -5.06 1.82 0.16
C HIS A 104 -6.45 1.33 0.62
N TYR A 105 -7.03 1.93 1.64
CA TYR A 105 -8.37 1.57 2.10
C TYR A 105 -9.46 1.87 1.07
N LYS A 106 -9.37 2.99 0.35
CA LYS A 106 -10.28 3.34 -0.73
C LYS A 106 -10.25 2.30 -1.84
N GLU A 107 -9.06 1.90 -2.28
CA GLU A 107 -8.92 0.87 -3.31
C GLU A 107 -9.35 -0.52 -2.80
N ASN A 108 -9.07 -0.87 -1.54
CA ASN A 108 -9.54 -2.11 -0.94
C ASN A 108 -11.08 -2.19 -0.89
N LYS A 109 -11.76 -1.09 -0.58
CA LYS A 109 -13.23 -1.02 -0.60
C LYS A 109 -13.80 -1.34 -1.98
N ARG A 110 -13.14 -0.89 -3.05
CA ARG A 110 -13.52 -1.21 -4.45
C ARG A 110 -13.38 -2.71 -4.74
N VAL A 111 -12.26 -3.31 -4.36
CA VAL A 111 -12.04 -4.76 -4.53
C VAL A 111 -13.08 -5.56 -3.77
N LEU A 112 -13.29 -5.25 -2.49
CA LEU A 112 -14.28 -5.92 -1.65
C LEU A 112 -15.71 -5.81 -2.19
N SER A 113 -16.06 -4.68 -2.81
CA SER A 113 -17.36 -4.49 -3.46
C SER A 113 -17.54 -5.45 -4.63
N LEU A 114 -16.54 -5.58 -5.51
CA LEU A 114 -16.56 -6.51 -6.65
C LEU A 114 -16.65 -7.98 -6.18
N GLU A 115 -15.83 -8.36 -5.22
CA GLU A 115 -15.86 -9.72 -4.66
C GLU A 115 -17.17 -10.01 -3.92
N GLY A 116 -17.75 -9.01 -3.26
CA GLY A 116 -19.05 -9.12 -2.60
C GLY A 116 -20.19 -9.40 -3.56
N VAL A 117 -20.14 -8.87 -4.78
CA VAL A 117 -21.11 -9.21 -5.84
C VAL A 117 -20.93 -10.66 -6.26
N LEU A 118 -19.70 -11.13 -6.52
CA LEU A 118 -19.43 -12.52 -6.87
C LEU A 118 -19.92 -13.49 -5.79
N LEU A 119 -19.63 -13.16 -4.53
CA LEU A 119 -20.07 -14.00 -3.41
C LEU A 119 -21.61 -14.10 -3.33
N ARG A 120 -22.32 -12.99 -3.53
CA ARG A 120 -23.80 -13.01 -3.55
C ARG A 120 -24.35 -13.89 -4.67
N LEU A 121 -23.83 -13.73 -5.89
CA LEU A 121 -24.21 -14.56 -7.03
C LEU A 121 -23.94 -16.06 -6.77
N ALA A 122 -22.82 -16.38 -6.13
CA ALA A 122 -22.50 -17.75 -5.74
C ALA A 122 -23.49 -18.30 -4.70
N MET A 123 -23.82 -17.50 -3.67
CA MET A 123 -24.79 -17.91 -2.63
C MET A 123 -26.19 -18.12 -3.19
N GLU A 124 -26.64 -17.32 -4.14
CA GLU A 124 -27.92 -17.51 -4.87
C GLU A 124 -27.96 -18.85 -5.62
N ASN A 125 -26.80 -19.38 -6.01
CA ASN A 125 -26.67 -20.68 -6.66
C ASN A 125 -26.32 -21.83 -5.69
N LYS A 126 -26.60 -21.67 -4.38
CA LYS A 126 -26.41 -22.67 -3.32
C LYS A 126 -24.93 -23.00 -3.03
N ILE A 127 -23.99 -22.16 -3.45
CA ILE A 127 -22.60 -22.26 -3.05
C ILE A 127 -22.44 -21.56 -1.70
N THR A 128 -21.97 -22.27 -0.68
CA THR A 128 -21.77 -21.68 0.64
C THR A 128 -20.61 -20.68 0.63
N ARG A 129 -20.67 -19.70 1.52
CA ARG A 129 -19.58 -18.73 1.68
C ARG A 129 -18.24 -19.40 1.95
N ALA A 130 -18.22 -20.43 2.79
CA ALA A 130 -17.00 -21.17 3.13
C ALA A 130 -16.42 -21.87 1.91
N GLU A 131 -17.26 -22.52 1.12
CA GLU A 131 -16.86 -23.19 -0.12
C GLU A 131 -16.34 -22.16 -1.15
N PHE A 132 -17.06 -21.05 -1.35
CA PHE A 132 -16.61 -19.98 -2.24
C PHE A 132 -15.22 -19.47 -1.86
N LEU A 133 -15.01 -19.09 -0.61
CA LEU A 133 -13.73 -18.57 -0.14
C LEU A 133 -12.59 -19.59 -0.26
N LYS A 134 -12.88 -20.88 -0.01
CA LYS A 134 -11.90 -21.97 -0.13
C LYS A 134 -11.28 -22.05 -1.53
N TYR A 135 -12.09 -21.89 -2.55
CA TYR A 135 -11.63 -22.01 -3.94
C TYR A 135 -11.21 -20.67 -4.54
N TYR A 136 -11.82 -19.57 -4.12
CA TYR A 136 -11.63 -18.26 -4.69
C TYR A 136 -10.34 -17.57 -4.20
N ILE A 137 -10.00 -17.70 -2.92
CA ILE A 137 -8.80 -17.05 -2.36
C ILE A 137 -7.55 -17.62 -3.03
N GLY A 138 -6.74 -16.71 -3.59
CA GLY A 138 -5.52 -17.03 -4.33
C GLY A 138 -5.74 -17.35 -5.82
N ASN A 139 -7.01 -17.46 -6.24
CA ASN A 139 -7.39 -17.74 -7.64
C ASN A 139 -8.22 -16.61 -8.27
N GLU A 140 -8.29 -15.44 -7.66
CA GLU A 140 -9.15 -14.31 -8.05
C GLU A 140 -9.00 -13.95 -9.53
N ILE A 141 -7.76 -13.99 -10.03
CA ILE A 141 -7.42 -13.67 -11.43
C ILE A 141 -6.85 -14.86 -12.21
N ASN A 142 -6.85 -16.05 -11.63
CA ASN A 142 -6.30 -17.24 -12.28
C ASN A 142 -7.18 -17.68 -13.47
N PRO A 143 -6.65 -17.81 -14.70
CA PRO A 143 -7.42 -18.23 -15.86
C PRO A 143 -7.97 -19.65 -15.76
N LYS A 144 -7.34 -20.50 -14.94
CA LYS A 144 -7.75 -21.89 -14.74
C LYS A 144 -8.81 -22.06 -13.66
N PHE A 145 -9.29 -20.99 -13.04
CA PHE A 145 -10.24 -21.07 -11.91
C PHE A 145 -11.50 -21.88 -12.26
N GLU A 146 -12.11 -21.61 -13.42
CA GLU A 146 -13.27 -22.35 -13.90
C GLU A 146 -12.96 -23.84 -14.11
N ALA A 147 -11.79 -24.16 -14.67
CA ALA A 147 -11.39 -25.55 -14.95
C ALA A 147 -11.27 -26.40 -13.66
N PHE A 148 -10.82 -25.82 -12.56
CA PHE A 148 -10.73 -26.53 -11.27
C PHE A 148 -12.09 -26.92 -10.67
N LEU A 149 -13.17 -26.26 -11.11
CA LEU A 149 -14.50 -26.40 -10.52
C LEU A 149 -15.51 -27.07 -11.44
N GLN A 150 -15.09 -27.50 -12.64
CA GLN A 150 -15.98 -28.14 -13.64
C GLN A 150 -16.58 -29.45 -13.18
N GLU A 151 -15.96 -30.14 -12.24
CA GLU A 151 -16.46 -31.44 -11.71
C GLU A 151 -17.61 -31.21 -10.71
N ASN A 152 -17.72 -30.04 -10.10
CA ASN A 152 -18.76 -29.74 -9.13
C ASN A 152 -20.03 -29.21 -9.84
N LYS A 153 -21.16 -29.92 -9.68
CA LYS A 153 -22.44 -29.58 -10.32
C LYS A 153 -22.97 -28.20 -9.97
N THR A 154 -22.78 -27.75 -8.75
CA THR A 154 -23.23 -26.40 -8.29
C THR A 154 -22.45 -25.30 -8.97
N TRP A 155 -21.12 -25.45 -9.06
CA TRP A 155 -20.24 -24.49 -9.73
C TRP A 155 -20.48 -24.49 -11.26
N LYS A 156 -20.70 -25.64 -11.85
CA LYS A 156 -21.04 -25.76 -13.28
C LYS A 156 -22.34 -24.97 -13.58
N ASN A 157 -23.35 -25.10 -12.73
CA ASN A 157 -24.60 -24.35 -12.87
C ASN A 157 -24.39 -22.86 -12.67
N PHE A 158 -23.56 -22.46 -11.70
CA PHE A 158 -23.19 -21.09 -11.46
C PHE A 158 -22.55 -20.46 -12.71
N PHE A 159 -21.51 -21.07 -13.27
CA PHE A 159 -20.86 -20.57 -14.48
C PHE A 159 -21.78 -20.54 -15.69
N LYS A 160 -22.66 -21.52 -15.83
CA LYS A 160 -23.65 -21.55 -16.92
C LYS A 160 -24.63 -20.36 -16.84
N LYS A 161 -25.03 -19.98 -15.62
CA LYS A 161 -26.05 -18.95 -15.39
C LYS A 161 -25.46 -17.55 -15.32
N HIS A 162 -24.31 -17.37 -14.70
CA HIS A 162 -23.70 -16.08 -14.38
C HIS A 162 -22.34 -15.85 -15.04
N ARG A 163 -22.07 -16.51 -16.17
CA ARG A 163 -20.80 -16.38 -16.86
C ARG A 163 -20.44 -14.93 -17.20
N LYS A 164 -21.40 -14.18 -17.75
CA LYS A 164 -21.16 -12.78 -18.13
C LYS A 164 -20.78 -11.91 -16.94
N ASP A 165 -21.53 -12.01 -15.86
CA ASP A 165 -21.27 -11.24 -14.64
C ASP A 165 -19.92 -11.63 -14.02
N PHE A 166 -19.61 -12.92 -14.01
CA PHE A 166 -18.33 -13.44 -13.52
C PHE A 166 -17.16 -12.90 -14.35
N ASP A 167 -17.24 -13.00 -15.67
CA ASP A 167 -16.19 -12.56 -16.59
C ASP A 167 -16.00 -11.04 -16.51
N GLU A 168 -17.08 -10.24 -16.40
CA GLU A 168 -17.02 -8.79 -16.26
C GLU A 168 -16.33 -8.40 -14.94
N ILE A 169 -16.71 -8.97 -13.81
CA ILE A 169 -16.11 -8.67 -12.53
C ILE A 169 -14.64 -9.10 -12.51
N ARG A 170 -14.34 -10.27 -13.07
CA ARG A 170 -12.98 -10.77 -13.19
C ARG A 170 -12.11 -9.83 -14.04
N GLN A 171 -12.63 -9.34 -15.16
CA GLN A 171 -11.94 -8.39 -16.01
C GLN A 171 -11.60 -7.10 -15.24
N ARG A 172 -12.53 -6.56 -14.45
CA ARG A 172 -12.30 -5.39 -13.59
C ARG A 172 -11.23 -5.67 -12.52
N LEU A 173 -11.18 -6.88 -11.95
CA LEU A 173 -10.14 -7.27 -11.01
C LEU A 173 -8.77 -7.42 -11.70
N ILE A 174 -8.72 -7.90 -12.94
CA ILE A 174 -7.50 -7.97 -13.74
C ILE A 174 -7.00 -6.55 -14.07
N GLU A 175 -7.87 -5.65 -14.47
CA GLU A 175 -7.53 -4.24 -14.73
C GLU A 175 -7.00 -3.55 -13.48
N PHE A 176 -7.64 -3.78 -12.34
CA PHE A 176 -7.17 -3.32 -11.05
C PHE A 176 -5.76 -3.86 -10.73
N SER A 177 -5.54 -5.16 -10.90
CA SER A 177 -4.24 -5.79 -10.68
C SER A 177 -3.16 -5.26 -11.61
N LYS A 178 -3.49 -5.01 -12.88
CA LYS A 178 -2.56 -4.40 -13.86
C LYS A 178 -2.22 -2.96 -13.50
N LYS A 179 -3.20 -2.17 -13.01
CA LYS A 179 -2.97 -0.79 -12.58
C LYS A 179 -2.03 -0.71 -11.38
N LEU A 180 -2.16 -1.62 -10.42
CA LEU A 180 -1.33 -1.66 -9.22
C LEU A 180 -0.06 -2.50 -9.38
N GLU A 181 0.04 -3.26 -10.48
CA GLU A 181 1.12 -4.23 -10.73
C GLU A 181 1.24 -5.31 -9.63
N LEU A 182 0.13 -5.55 -8.91
CA LEU A 182 0.00 -6.52 -7.82
C LEU A 182 -1.19 -7.44 -8.05
N SER A 183 -1.09 -8.69 -7.63
CA SER A 183 -2.27 -9.55 -7.57
C SER A 183 -3.24 -9.08 -6.49
N VAL A 184 -4.53 -9.40 -6.66
CA VAL A 184 -5.57 -9.09 -5.66
C VAL A 184 -5.23 -9.66 -4.28
N GLY A 185 -4.74 -10.90 -4.24
CA GLY A 185 -4.34 -11.56 -3.00
C GLY A 185 -3.20 -10.83 -2.29
N GLU A 186 -2.15 -10.42 -3.02
CA GLU A 186 -1.02 -9.65 -2.46
C GLU A 186 -1.46 -8.29 -1.95
N PHE A 187 -2.33 -7.60 -2.68
CA PHE A 187 -2.89 -6.32 -2.27
C PHE A 187 -3.68 -6.45 -0.96
N LYS A 188 -4.53 -7.47 -0.84
CA LYS A 188 -5.29 -7.75 0.39
C LYS A 188 -4.39 -8.08 1.58
N GLU A 189 -3.31 -8.81 1.34
CA GLU A 189 -2.32 -9.11 2.38
C GLU A 189 -1.59 -7.83 2.85
N LEU A 190 -1.26 -6.92 1.93
CA LEU A 190 -0.71 -5.61 2.26
C LEU A 190 -1.66 -4.81 3.15
N VAL A 191 -2.95 -4.76 2.79
CA VAL A 191 -3.98 -4.06 3.58
C VAL A 191 -4.11 -4.66 4.98
N LYS A 192 -4.06 -5.99 5.12
CA LYS A 192 -4.07 -6.65 6.44
C LYS A 192 -2.87 -6.25 7.30
N ARG A 193 -1.68 -6.12 6.70
CA ARG A 193 -0.48 -5.66 7.41
C ARG A 193 -0.62 -4.22 7.89
N ILE A 194 -1.17 -3.34 7.04
CA ILE A 194 -1.46 -1.96 7.40
C ILE A 194 -2.42 -1.92 8.60
N GLN A 195 -3.53 -2.65 8.54
CA GLN A 195 -4.51 -2.73 9.64
C GLN A 195 -3.90 -3.25 10.95
N LYS A 196 -3.00 -4.23 10.84
CA LYS A 196 -2.29 -4.76 12.01
C LYS A 196 -1.39 -3.68 12.61
N GLY A 197 -0.58 -2.99 11.80
CA GLY A 197 0.30 -1.92 12.25
C GLY A 197 -0.46 -0.75 12.88
N GLU A 198 -1.59 -0.33 12.29
CA GLU A 198 -2.44 0.73 12.88
C GLU A 198 -3.02 0.31 14.24
N ARG A 199 -3.42 -0.96 14.37
CA ARG A 199 -3.94 -1.50 15.64
C ARG A 199 -2.85 -1.48 16.71
N GLU A 200 -1.66 -1.95 16.39
CA GLU A 200 -0.52 -1.98 17.29
C GLU A 200 -0.10 -0.56 17.71
N SER A 201 -0.03 0.37 16.76
CA SER A 201 0.25 1.79 17.04
C SER A 201 -0.81 2.42 17.96
N ARG A 202 -2.09 2.11 17.74
CA ARG A 202 -3.19 2.62 18.57
C ARG A 202 -3.15 2.07 19.99
N ILE A 203 -2.77 0.79 20.17
CA ILE A 203 -2.58 0.19 21.48
C ILE A 203 -1.44 0.89 22.20
N ALA A 204 -0.28 0.99 21.58
CA ALA A 204 0.89 1.65 22.16
C ALA A 204 0.61 3.11 22.58
N LYS A 205 -0.13 3.88 21.76
CA LYS A 205 -0.54 5.26 22.12
C LYS A 205 -1.51 5.34 23.31
N LYS A 206 -2.23 4.26 23.62
CA LYS A 206 -3.12 4.22 24.79
C LYS A 206 -2.41 3.85 26.08
N GLU A 207 -1.30 3.13 25.96
CA GLU A 207 -0.48 2.68 27.07
C GLU A 207 0.55 3.74 27.51
N MET A 208 0.80 4.75 26.67
CA MET A 208 1.60 5.94 27.00
C MET A 208 0.76 7.02 27.72
#